data_9615ab8e969399fb5f7806f374fb9fd3
#
_entry.id   9615ab8e969399fb5f7806f374fb9fd3
#
_cell.length_a   1.000
_cell.length_b   1.000
_cell.length_c   1.000
_cell.angle_alpha   90.00
_cell.angle_beta   90.00
_cell.angle_gamma   90.00
#
_symmetry.space_group_name_H-M   'P 1'
#
loop_
_entity.id
_entity.type
_entity.pdbx_description
1 polymer ?
#
loop_
_entity_poly.entity_id
_entity_poly.type
_entity_poly.pdbx_seq_one_letter_code
_entity_poly.pdbx_strand_id
1 'polypeptide(L)'
;LLLEEGIQIYLSLNPPAFYEDLDPDTIRWIRFYAHTKKAYTKRLFKKYEGWQEYVEDCMRERMVPSEIGLLCMIESRADAVSRVGAVGMWQFMPDAAMEMGLKISPAEDERTDPYKATKAAARYLAAAFRQTGSWTMAAASYNCGTGRTQNIIKKNKTTEWSKIKNSFPS
;
A
#
# COMPACT_ATOMS: atom_id res chain seq x y z
N LEU A 1 -0.61 4.22 -26.91
CA LEU A 1 -1.98 3.92 -27.35
C LEU A 1 -2.42 2.52 -26.86
N LEU A 2 -1.82 1.43 -27.35
CA LEU A 2 -2.24 0.05 -26.96
C LEU A 2 -2.15 -0.26 -25.45
N LEU A 3 -1.20 0.35 -24.74
CA LEU A 3 -1.08 0.18 -23.28
C LEU A 3 -2.12 1.02 -22.53
N GLU A 4 -2.44 2.20 -23.03
CA GLU A 4 -3.51 3.05 -22.48
C GLU A 4 -4.89 2.44 -22.70
N GLU A 5 -5.14 1.88 -23.88
CA GLU A 5 -6.37 1.16 -24.19
C GLU A 5 -6.49 -0.13 -23.34
N GLY A 6 -5.39 -0.89 -23.18
CA GLY A 6 -5.35 -2.09 -22.34
C GLY A 6 -5.59 -1.76 -20.86
N ILE A 7 -5.02 -0.68 -20.35
CA ILE A 7 -5.29 -0.18 -19.00
C ILE A 7 -6.74 0.24 -18.89
N GLN A 8 -7.28 1.02 -19.82
CA GLN A 8 -8.67 1.45 -19.79
C GLN A 8 -9.65 0.27 -19.85
N ILE A 9 -9.38 -0.74 -20.68
CA ILE A 9 -10.20 -1.95 -20.76
C ILE A 9 -10.13 -2.74 -19.44
N TYR A 10 -8.92 -2.99 -18.91
CA TYR A 10 -8.75 -3.67 -17.63
C TYR A 10 -9.51 -2.97 -16.52
N LEU A 11 -9.44 -1.65 -16.49
CA LEU A 11 -10.06 -0.80 -15.50
C LEU A 11 -11.59 -0.75 -15.64
N SER A 12 -12.11 -0.80 -16.85
CA SER A 12 -13.56 -0.86 -17.10
C SER A 12 -14.18 -2.20 -16.70
N LEU A 13 -13.39 -3.29 -16.78
CA LEU A 13 -13.83 -4.64 -16.42
C LEU A 13 -13.64 -4.95 -14.94
N ASN A 14 -12.69 -4.29 -14.29
CA ASN A 14 -12.33 -4.47 -12.89
C ASN A 14 -12.09 -3.11 -12.26
N PRO A 15 -13.15 -2.31 -11.98
CA PRO A 15 -12.93 -1.03 -11.32
C PRO A 15 -12.38 -1.30 -9.92
N PRO A 16 -11.09 -1.00 -9.66
CA PRO A 16 -10.56 -1.14 -8.32
C PRO A 16 -11.24 -0.13 -7.40
N ALA A 17 -11.34 -0.46 -6.13
CA ALA A 17 -11.96 0.35 -5.10
C ALA A 17 -11.39 1.78 -4.95
N PHE A 18 -10.39 2.14 -5.76
CA PHE A 18 -9.65 3.42 -5.74
C PHE A 18 -9.93 4.35 -6.93
N TYR A 19 -10.79 3.93 -7.88
CA TYR A 19 -10.90 4.62 -9.18
C TYR A 19 -11.70 5.90 -9.17
N GLU A 20 -12.35 6.21 -8.08
CA GLU A 20 -13.17 7.42 -8.00
C GLU A 20 -12.35 8.71 -8.04
N ASP A 21 -11.00 8.63 -7.89
CA ASP A 21 -10.13 9.80 -7.72
C ASP A 21 -8.88 9.82 -8.63
N LEU A 22 -9.02 9.49 -9.92
CA LEU A 22 -7.90 9.67 -10.86
C LEU A 22 -7.72 11.15 -11.24
N ASP A 23 -7.10 11.88 -10.35
CA ASP A 23 -6.68 13.25 -10.64
C ASP A 23 -5.47 13.30 -11.60
N PRO A 24 -5.22 14.47 -12.27
CA PRO A 24 -4.14 14.61 -13.25
C PRO A 24 -2.74 14.25 -12.74
N ASP A 25 -2.45 14.47 -11.45
CA ASP A 25 -1.15 14.12 -10.86
C ASP A 25 -1.01 12.61 -10.73
N THR A 26 -2.07 11.91 -10.29
CA THR A 26 -2.10 10.45 -10.24
C THR A 26 -1.87 9.84 -11.62
N ILE A 27 -2.55 10.36 -12.65
CA ILE A 27 -2.34 9.94 -14.06
C ILE A 27 -0.90 10.17 -14.49
N ARG A 28 -0.31 11.32 -14.14
CA ARG A 28 1.10 11.66 -14.45
C ARG A 28 2.05 10.62 -13.82
N TRP A 29 1.84 10.22 -12.57
CA TRP A 29 2.66 9.21 -11.89
C TRP A 29 2.50 7.83 -12.50
N ILE A 30 1.26 7.41 -12.85
CA ILE A 30 1.03 6.15 -13.56
C ILE A 30 1.83 6.12 -14.87
N ARG A 31 1.74 7.17 -15.69
CA ARG A 31 2.50 7.29 -16.94
C ARG A 31 4.01 7.26 -16.70
N PHE A 32 4.50 7.94 -15.69
CA PHE A 32 5.92 7.95 -15.34
C PHE A 32 6.43 6.53 -15.03
N TYR A 33 5.75 5.78 -14.20
CA TYR A 33 6.16 4.41 -13.86
C TYR A 33 5.92 3.44 -15.03
N ALA A 34 4.86 3.59 -15.80
CA ALA A 34 4.56 2.73 -16.95
C ALA A 34 5.54 2.92 -18.12
N HIS A 35 6.01 4.13 -18.34
CA HIS A 35 6.86 4.48 -19.51
C HIS A 35 8.30 4.79 -19.10
N THR A 36 8.52 5.81 -18.29
CA THR A 36 9.86 6.31 -17.95
C THR A 36 10.62 5.33 -17.05
N LYS A 37 9.93 4.71 -16.08
CA LYS A 37 10.49 3.73 -15.15
C LYS A 37 10.10 2.28 -15.48
N LYS A 38 9.73 1.99 -16.72
CA LYS A 38 9.23 0.67 -17.16
C LYS A 38 10.11 -0.51 -16.73
N ALA A 39 11.43 -0.41 -16.89
CA ALA A 39 12.35 -1.49 -16.50
C ALA A 39 12.38 -1.71 -14.97
N TYR A 40 12.31 -0.64 -14.20
CA TYR A 40 12.21 -0.69 -12.74
C TYR A 40 10.88 -1.30 -12.31
N THR A 41 9.77 -0.83 -12.88
CA THR A 41 8.42 -1.35 -12.61
C THR A 41 8.32 -2.85 -12.91
N LYS A 42 8.82 -3.29 -14.08
CA LYS A 42 8.87 -4.73 -14.41
C LYS A 42 9.65 -5.56 -13.39
N ARG A 43 10.77 -5.05 -12.86
CA ARG A 43 11.55 -5.77 -11.82
C ARG A 43 10.77 -5.90 -10.53
N LEU A 44 10.04 -4.87 -10.13
CA LEU A 44 9.18 -4.93 -8.93
C LEU A 44 8.11 -6.00 -9.10
N PHE A 45 7.39 -6.00 -10.22
CA PHE A 45 6.35 -7.02 -10.49
C PHE A 45 6.93 -8.42 -10.51
N LYS A 46 8.09 -8.63 -11.15
CA LYS A 46 8.74 -9.94 -11.19
C LYS A 46 9.13 -10.46 -9.80
N LYS A 47 9.53 -9.58 -8.88
CA LYS A 47 9.78 -9.96 -7.48
C LYS A 47 8.48 -10.29 -6.74
N TYR A 48 7.41 -9.60 -7.07
CA TYR A 48 6.10 -9.81 -6.46
C TYR A 48 5.42 -11.11 -6.93
N GLU A 49 5.67 -11.56 -8.17
CA GLU A 49 5.07 -12.78 -8.73
C GLU A 49 5.12 -13.99 -7.78
N GLY A 50 6.26 -14.20 -7.11
CA GLY A 50 6.43 -15.29 -6.14
C GLY A 50 5.61 -15.14 -4.85
N TRP A 51 5.06 -13.97 -4.57
CA TRP A 51 4.30 -13.67 -3.35
C TRP A 51 2.85 -13.32 -3.64
N GLN A 52 2.51 -13.08 -4.89
CA GLN A 52 1.23 -12.52 -5.29
C GLN A 52 0.04 -13.27 -4.72
N GLU A 53 -0.04 -14.57 -4.96
CA GLU A 53 -1.14 -15.41 -4.50
C GLU A 53 -1.32 -15.35 -2.99
N TYR A 54 -0.22 -15.50 -2.24
CA TYR A 54 -0.25 -15.45 -0.78
C TYR A 54 -0.67 -14.07 -0.26
N VAL A 55 -0.15 -12.98 -0.84
CA VAL A 55 -0.51 -11.61 -0.44
C VAL A 55 -1.99 -11.37 -0.72
N GLU A 56 -2.48 -11.73 -1.90
CA GLU A 56 -3.88 -11.55 -2.28
C GLU A 56 -4.82 -12.37 -1.38
N ASP A 57 -4.45 -13.58 -0.99
CA ASP A 57 -5.22 -14.40 -0.07
C ASP A 57 -5.30 -13.76 1.32
N CYS A 58 -4.18 -13.29 1.86
CA CYS A 58 -4.18 -12.58 3.14
C CYS A 58 -5.03 -11.31 3.12
N MET A 59 -5.02 -10.55 2.01
CA MET A 59 -5.87 -9.37 1.83
C MET A 59 -7.35 -9.78 1.80
N ARG A 60 -7.69 -10.79 1.01
CA ARG A 60 -9.05 -11.33 0.86
C ARG A 60 -9.62 -11.84 2.19
N GLU A 61 -8.83 -12.56 3.00
CA GLU A 61 -9.21 -13.02 4.34
C GLU A 61 -9.66 -11.88 5.27
N ARG A 62 -9.18 -10.68 5.03
CA ARG A 62 -9.50 -9.47 5.81
C ARG A 62 -10.42 -8.49 5.09
N MET A 63 -10.98 -8.89 3.96
CA MET A 63 -11.83 -8.03 3.10
C MET A 63 -11.10 -6.76 2.65
N VAL A 64 -9.77 -6.82 2.51
CA VAL A 64 -8.95 -5.77 1.93
C VAL A 64 -8.89 -6.01 0.42
N PRO A 65 -9.11 -5.00 -0.43
CA PRO A 65 -8.90 -5.13 -1.87
C PRO A 65 -7.50 -5.65 -2.18
N SER A 66 -7.39 -6.66 -3.03
CA SER A 66 -6.13 -7.35 -3.32
C SER A 66 -5.06 -6.42 -3.89
N GLU A 67 -5.48 -5.39 -4.63
CA GLU A 67 -4.61 -4.39 -5.23
C GLU A 67 -3.81 -3.60 -4.18
N ILE A 68 -4.35 -3.44 -2.97
CA ILE A 68 -3.62 -2.79 -1.87
C ILE A 68 -2.42 -3.63 -1.43
N GLY A 69 -2.44 -4.93 -1.66
CA GLY A 69 -1.31 -5.81 -1.45
C GLY A 69 -0.04 -5.37 -2.19
N LEU A 70 -0.20 -4.66 -3.32
CA LEU A 70 0.92 -4.10 -4.08
C LEU A 70 1.75 -3.07 -3.30
N LEU A 71 1.27 -2.55 -2.16
CA LEU A 71 2.04 -1.68 -1.29
C LEU A 71 3.37 -2.33 -0.87
N CYS A 72 3.40 -3.64 -0.63
CA CYS A 72 4.65 -4.32 -0.27
C CYS A 72 5.76 -4.17 -1.32
N MET A 73 5.41 -4.04 -2.59
CA MET A 73 6.38 -3.78 -3.67
C MET A 73 6.99 -2.39 -3.58
N ILE A 74 6.17 -1.41 -3.19
CA ILE A 74 6.58 0.00 -3.10
C ILE A 74 7.44 0.18 -1.85
N GLU A 75 7.01 -0.37 -0.72
CA GLU A 75 7.68 -0.24 0.57
C GLU A 75 9.03 -0.95 0.58
N SER A 76 9.08 -2.20 0.17
CA SER A 76 10.31 -2.98 0.30
C SER A 76 11.43 -2.51 -0.61
N ARG A 77 11.13 -1.73 -1.68
CA ARG A 77 12.09 -1.61 -2.81
C ARG A 77 12.84 -2.93 -3.02
N ALA A 78 12.22 -3.97 -2.48
CA ALA A 78 12.53 -5.38 -2.42
C ALA A 78 13.77 -5.83 -1.58
N ASP A 79 14.57 -4.96 -0.94
CA ASP A 79 15.81 -5.42 -0.29
C ASP A 79 16.29 -4.57 0.91
N ALA A 80 15.57 -3.59 1.41
CA ALA A 80 16.19 -2.62 2.30
C ALA A 80 15.73 -2.72 3.77
N VAL A 81 16.67 -2.99 4.65
CA VAL A 81 16.61 -2.46 6.03
C VAL A 81 16.70 -0.95 5.93
N SER A 82 15.64 -0.26 6.23
CA SER A 82 15.58 1.19 6.24
C SER A 82 16.51 1.75 7.31
N ARG A 83 17.21 2.87 7.02
CA ARG A 83 18.02 3.61 8.01
C ARG A 83 17.22 4.09 9.22
N VAL A 84 15.89 4.11 9.14
CA VAL A 84 14.98 4.54 10.20
C VAL A 84 14.34 3.36 10.98
N GLY A 85 14.82 2.13 10.80
CA GLY A 85 14.36 0.96 11.57
C GLY A 85 13.13 0.24 11.02
N ALA A 86 12.65 0.60 9.84
CA ALA A 86 11.65 -0.18 9.11
C ALA A 86 12.30 -1.43 8.51
N VAL A 87 11.62 -2.58 8.57
CA VAL A 87 12.20 -3.88 8.21
C VAL A 87 11.23 -4.74 7.40
N GLY A 88 11.79 -5.54 6.51
CA GLY A 88 11.11 -6.61 5.79
C GLY A 88 10.30 -6.15 4.59
N MET A 89 9.56 -7.07 4.00
CA MET A 89 8.76 -6.88 2.79
C MET A 89 7.74 -5.74 2.92
N TRP A 90 7.23 -5.52 4.11
CA TRP A 90 6.21 -4.55 4.44
C TRP A 90 6.76 -3.29 5.13
N GLN A 91 8.06 -3.21 5.37
CA GLN A 91 8.73 -2.08 6.03
C GLN A 91 8.03 -1.61 7.32
N PHE A 92 7.62 -2.56 8.15
CA PHE A 92 7.02 -2.23 9.43
C PHE A 92 8.01 -1.51 10.37
N MET A 93 7.56 -0.40 10.93
CA MET A 93 8.18 0.18 12.12
C MET A 93 7.90 -0.70 13.36
N PRO A 94 8.79 -0.74 14.37
CA PRO A 94 8.63 -1.63 15.51
C PRO A 94 7.27 -1.52 16.20
N ASP A 95 6.82 -0.30 16.52
CA ASP A 95 5.58 -0.06 17.25
C ASP A 95 4.36 -0.57 16.46
N ALA A 96 4.27 -0.24 15.17
CA ALA A 96 3.19 -0.72 14.32
C ALA A 96 3.21 -2.25 14.14
N ALA A 97 4.39 -2.85 14.07
CA ALA A 97 4.53 -4.31 14.00
C ALA A 97 4.01 -4.99 15.27
N MET A 98 4.41 -4.51 16.44
CA MET A 98 3.95 -5.05 17.73
C MET A 98 2.45 -4.85 17.93
N GLU A 99 1.90 -3.69 17.55
CA GLU A 99 0.46 -3.44 17.57
C GLU A 99 -0.30 -4.44 16.68
N MET A 100 0.29 -4.84 15.56
CA MET A 100 -0.26 -5.85 14.66
C MET A 100 0.11 -7.29 15.06
N GLY A 101 0.70 -7.49 16.23
CA GLY A 101 0.94 -8.81 16.83
C GLY A 101 2.20 -9.50 16.32
N LEU A 102 3.15 -8.78 15.72
CA LEU A 102 4.48 -9.32 15.39
C LEU A 102 5.40 -9.25 16.62
N LYS A 103 6.19 -10.28 16.79
CA LYS A 103 7.22 -10.32 17.85
C LYS A 103 8.50 -9.66 17.36
N ILE A 104 9.10 -8.85 18.23
CA ILE A 104 10.40 -8.23 18.00
C ILE A 104 11.22 -8.42 19.28
N SER A 105 12.33 -9.13 19.15
CA SER A 105 13.28 -9.37 20.23
C SER A 105 14.70 -9.46 19.67
N PRO A 106 15.75 -9.46 20.51
CA PRO A 106 17.13 -9.69 20.04
C PRO A 106 17.33 -11.05 19.35
N ALA A 107 16.47 -12.03 19.65
CA ALA A 107 16.57 -13.39 19.09
C ALA A 107 15.68 -13.58 17.84
N GLU A 108 14.61 -12.79 17.69
CA GLU A 108 13.64 -12.96 16.60
C GLU A 108 13.01 -11.62 16.23
N ASP A 109 13.01 -11.30 14.94
CA ASP A 109 12.27 -10.17 14.38
C ASP A 109 11.31 -10.66 13.29
N GLU A 110 10.03 -10.83 13.65
CA GLU A 110 9.00 -11.36 12.76
C GLU A 110 8.63 -10.42 11.60
N ARG A 111 9.15 -9.19 11.59
CA ARG A 111 9.01 -8.28 10.43
C ARG A 111 9.77 -8.80 9.22
N THR A 112 10.81 -9.62 9.44
CA THR A 112 11.60 -10.26 8.39
C THR A 112 10.93 -11.51 7.80
N ASP A 113 9.95 -12.08 8.51
CA ASP A 113 9.16 -13.20 8.01
C ASP A 113 8.05 -12.69 7.10
N PRO A 114 8.11 -12.93 5.78
CA PRO A 114 7.14 -12.38 4.85
C PRO A 114 5.72 -12.92 5.06
N TYR A 115 5.58 -14.13 5.59
CA TYR A 115 4.26 -14.72 5.88
C TYR A 115 3.58 -14.03 7.06
N LYS A 116 4.31 -13.86 8.16
CA LYS A 116 3.81 -13.19 9.36
C LYS A 116 3.57 -11.69 9.09
N ALA A 117 4.50 -11.03 8.41
CA ALA A 117 4.41 -9.62 8.07
C ALA A 117 3.23 -9.33 7.13
N THR A 118 2.94 -10.20 6.15
CA THR A 118 1.79 -10.02 5.26
C THR A 118 0.46 -10.12 6.01
N LYS A 119 0.32 -11.09 6.93
CA LYS A 119 -0.88 -11.18 7.79
C LYS A 119 -1.03 -9.95 8.68
N ALA A 120 0.06 -9.41 9.19
CA ALA A 120 0.05 -8.18 9.98
C ALA A 120 -0.36 -6.97 9.14
N ALA A 121 0.15 -6.83 7.91
CA ALA A 121 -0.22 -5.77 6.99
C ALA A 121 -1.70 -5.80 6.62
N ALA A 122 -2.26 -6.98 6.34
CA ALA A 122 -3.69 -7.12 6.08
C ALA A 122 -4.54 -6.70 7.30
N ARG A 123 -4.11 -7.03 8.53
CA ARG A 123 -4.77 -6.55 9.77
C ARG A 123 -4.71 -5.03 9.89
N TYR A 124 -3.53 -4.43 9.65
CA TYR A 124 -3.35 -2.99 9.70
C TYR A 124 -4.26 -2.26 8.71
N LEU A 125 -4.26 -2.69 7.45
CA LEU A 125 -5.05 -2.07 6.39
C LEU A 125 -6.56 -2.17 6.65
N ALA A 126 -7.04 -3.33 7.10
CA ALA A 126 -8.43 -3.49 7.51
C ALA A 126 -8.80 -2.60 8.71
N ALA A 127 -7.90 -2.45 9.70
CA ALA A 127 -8.11 -1.54 10.83
C ALA A 127 -8.11 -0.08 10.39
N ALA A 128 -7.20 0.31 9.51
CA ALA A 128 -7.13 1.65 8.95
C ALA A 128 -8.39 2.01 8.15
N PHE A 129 -8.91 1.07 7.35
CA PHE A 129 -10.19 1.27 6.65
C PHE A 129 -11.35 1.49 7.61
N ARG A 130 -11.47 0.69 8.67
CA ARG A 130 -12.54 0.90 9.68
C ARG A 130 -12.48 2.28 10.33
N GLN A 131 -11.29 2.86 10.45
CA GLN A 131 -11.08 4.17 11.06
C GLN A 131 -11.25 5.34 10.09
N THR A 132 -11.00 5.14 8.80
CA THR A 132 -10.99 6.21 7.79
C THR A 132 -12.19 6.16 6.84
N GLY A 133 -12.84 5.02 6.71
CA GLY A 133 -13.97 4.80 5.79
C GLY A 133 -13.58 4.81 4.30
N SER A 134 -12.28 4.84 3.98
CA SER A 134 -11.78 4.93 2.60
C SER A 134 -10.54 4.09 2.43
N TRP A 135 -10.48 3.29 1.36
CA TRP A 135 -9.32 2.47 1.04
C TRP A 135 -8.11 3.32 0.64
N THR A 136 -8.33 4.43 -0.07
CA THR A 136 -7.27 5.39 -0.39
C THR A 136 -6.66 5.98 0.89
N MET A 137 -7.51 6.33 1.86
CA MET A 137 -7.05 6.82 3.15
C MET A 137 -6.38 5.73 4.00
N ALA A 138 -6.85 4.49 3.92
CA ALA A 138 -6.20 3.36 4.57
C ALA A 138 -4.79 3.10 4.00
N ALA A 139 -4.63 3.16 2.68
CA ALA A 139 -3.33 3.07 2.03
C ALA A 139 -2.41 4.24 2.42
N ALA A 140 -2.91 5.47 2.43
CA ALA A 140 -2.15 6.64 2.90
C ALA A 140 -1.74 6.52 4.37
N SER A 141 -2.59 5.91 5.21
CA SER A 141 -2.30 5.65 6.63
C SER A 141 -1.11 4.72 6.82
N TYR A 142 -0.84 3.84 5.86
CA TYR A 142 0.31 2.94 5.94
C TYR A 142 1.63 3.71 5.99
N ASN A 143 1.71 4.82 5.26
CA ASN A 143 2.90 5.68 5.21
C ASN A 143 2.99 6.65 6.40
N CYS A 144 1.90 7.30 6.79
CA CYS A 144 1.95 8.39 7.77
C CYS A 144 1.24 8.12 9.10
N GLY A 145 0.68 6.92 9.26
CA GLY A 145 -0.07 6.52 10.45
C GLY A 145 -1.55 6.94 10.42
N THR A 146 -2.40 6.09 11.01
CA THR A 146 -3.86 6.27 11.00
C THR A 146 -4.30 7.53 11.73
N GLY A 147 -3.67 7.86 12.87
CA GLY A 147 -4.02 9.06 13.64
C GLY A 147 -3.80 10.35 12.86
N ARG A 148 -2.67 10.45 12.13
CA ARG A 148 -2.40 11.61 11.27
C ARG A 148 -3.41 11.70 10.12
N THR A 149 -3.71 10.59 9.48
CA THR A 149 -4.72 10.52 8.41
C THR A 149 -6.09 10.98 8.90
N GLN A 150 -6.54 10.53 10.06
CA GLN A 150 -7.80 10.97 10.67
C GLN A 150 -7.83 12.48 10.92
N ASN A 151 -6.73 13.06 11.42
CA ASN A 151 -6.63 14.50 11.63
C ASN A 151 -6.73 15.29 10.32
N ILE A 152 -6.11 14.77 9.23
CA ILE A 152 -6.21 15.36 7.90
C ILE A 152 -7.66 15.31 7.40
N ILE A 153 -8.32 14.16 7.52
CA ILE A 153 -9.73 13.97 7.13
C ILE A 153 -10.63 14.96 7.91
N LYS A 154 -10.48 15.04 9.22
CA LYS A 154 -11.27 15.95 10.07
C LYS A 154 -11.08 17.41 9.67
N LYS A 155 -9.83 17.83 9.43
CA LYS A 155 -9.50 19.20 9.02
C LYS A 155 -10.10 19.56 7.66
N ASN A 156 -10.05 18.66 6.72
CA ASN A 156 -10.51 18.89 5.34
C ASN A 156 -11.97 18.48 5.11
N LYS A 157 -12.59 17.78 6.05
CA LYS A 157 -13.99 17.29 6.02
C LYS A 157 -14.30 16.44 4.78
N THR A 158 -13.31 15.68 4.29
CA THR A 158 -13.45 14.80 3.12
C THR A 158 -12.41 13.68 3.16
N THR A 159 -12.69 12.58 2.48
CA THR A 159 -11.76 11.49 2.20
C THR A 159 -11.32 11.45 0.74
N GLU A 160 -11.78 12.39 -0.08
CA GLU A 160 -11.49 12.47 -1.51
C GLU A 160 -10.01 12.89 -1.71
N TRP A 161 -9.21 11.97 -2.26
CA TRP A 161 -7.76 12.13 -2.40
C TRP A 161 -7.37 13.41 -3.14
N SER A 162 -8.01 13.70 -4.28
CA SER A 162 -7.74 14.88 -5.10
C SER A 162 -7.82 16.19 -4.33
N LYS A 163 -8.68 16.26 -3.31
CA LYS A 163 -8.89 17.45 -2.49
C LYS A 163 -7.91 17.57 -1.32
N ILE A 164 -7.40 16.45 -0.80
CA ILE A 164 -6.61 16.45 0.46
C ILE A 164 -5.17 15.95 0.32
N LYS A 165 -4.77 15.44 -0.85
CA LYS A 165 -3.43 14.87 -1.08
C LYS A 165 -2.29 15.79 -0.65
N ASN A 166 -2.42 17.11 -0.85
CA ASN A 166 -1.40 18.10 -0.45
C ASN A 166 -1.29 18.32 1.07
N SER A 167 -2.20 17.75 1.85
CA SER A 167 -2.15 17.75 3.33
C SER A 167 -1.33 16.59 3.88
N PHE A 168 -1.00 15.60 3.03
CA PHE A 168 -0.14 14.47 3.40
C PHE A 168 1.34 14.82 3.27
N PRO A 169 2.23 14.17 4.05
CA PRO A 169 3.66 14.36 3.88
C PRO A 169 4.12 13.89 2.50
N SER A 170 5.05 14.61 1.93
CA SER A 170 5.75 14.28 0.67
C SER A 170 6.76 13.16 0.87
#